data_111de9bdb877038fd54b28f1b19326a6
#
_entry.id   111de9bdb877038fd54b28f1b19326a6
#
_cell.length_a   1.000
_cell.length_b   1.000
_cell.length_c   1.000
_cell.angle_alpha   90.00
_cell.angle_beta   90.00
_cell.angle_gamma   90.00
#
_symmetry.space_group_name_H-M   'P 1'
#
loop_
_entity.id
_entity.type
_entity.pdbx_description
1 polymer ?
#
loop_
_entity_poly.entity_id
_entity_poly.type
_entity_poly.pdbx_seq_one_letter_code
_entity_poly.pdbx_strand_id
1 'polypeptide(L)'
;MQVRFEKVDSPEKEEAIIKAQSNTDDIKAAIELLEGGKRKLPLIKEGETHLLETTAFYYIESVDKRTFVYSKDDCFETKLRLYELEETLGAYFLRVSKSMIVNLKKIKGVKSDLSGRMEATMLNGEKIVISRSYVKEIKRRLDL
;
A
#
# COMPACT_ATOMS: atom_id res chain seq x y z
N MET A 1 -2.10 12.25 -18.66
CA MET A 1 -2.85 13.31 -17.93
C MET A 1 -1.95 14.51 -17.69
N GLN A 2 -2.47 15.71 -17.90
CA GLN A 2 -1.74 16.94 -17.58
C GLN A 2 -2.13 17.41 -16.18
N VAL A 3 -1.14 17.86 -15.40
CA VAL A 3 -1.34 18.39 -14.06
C VAL A 3 -0.78 19.81 -14.01
N ARG A 4 -1.56 20.75 -13.47
CA ARG A 4 -1.18 22.15 -13.31
C ARG A 4 -1.32 22.56 -11.86
N PHE A 5 -0.38 23.39 -11.40
CA PHE A 5 -0.48 24.05 -10.11
C PHE A 5 -0.83 25.52 -10.31
N GLU A 6 -1.86 25.99 -9.65
CA GLU A 6 -2.23 27.42 -9.61
C GLU A 6 -2.24 27.86 -8.17
N LYS A 7 -1.51 28.93 -7.85
CA LYS A 7 -1.47 29.49 -6.51
C LYS A 7 -2.74 30.28 -6.23
N VAL A 8 -3.38 30.00 -5.12
CA VAL A 8 -4.51 30.79 -4.60
C VAL A 8 -4.08 31.58 -3.37
N ASP A 9 -4.89 32.55 -2.96
CA ASP A 9 -4.54 33.51 -1.91
C ASP A 9 -5.08 33.15 -0.52
N SER A 10 -5.86 32.08 -0.42
CA SER A 10 -6.38 31.60 0.86
C SER A 10 -6.69 30.11 0.86
N PRO A 11 -6.61 29.44 2.03
CA PRO A 11 -6.90 28.00 2.13
C PRO A 11 -8.30 27.59 1.67
N GLU A 12 -9.31 28.47 1.84
CA GLU A 12 -10.67 28.16 1.45
C GLU A 12 -10.86 28.03 -0.06
N LYS A 13 -9.92 28.54 -0.83
CA LYS A 13 -9.92 28.46 -2.31
C LYS A 13 -9.12 27.28 -2.82
N GLU A 14 -8.51 26.51 -1.94
CA GLU A 14 -7.78 25.31 -2.36
C GLU A 14 -8.75 24.25 -2.83
N GLU A 15 -8.60 23.83 -4.08
CA GLU A 15 -9.40 22.75 -4.68
C GLU A 15 -8.58 21.96 -5.69
N ALA A 16 -8.93 20.69 -5.85
CA ALA A 16 -8.42 19.86 -6.92
C ALA A 16 -9.59 19.27 -7.70
N ILE A 17 -9.57 19.45 -9.01
CA ILE A 17 -10.57 18.89 -9.92
C ILE A 17 -9.85 17.90 -10.83
N ILE A 18 -10.26 16.64 -10.78
CA ILE A 18 -9.70 15.60 -11.66
C ILE A 18 -10.76 15.26 -12.71
N LYS A 19 -10.46 15.61 -13.96
CA LYS A 19 -11.32 15.24 -15.11
C LYS A 19 -10.65 14.06 -15.81
N ALA A 20 -11.31 12.93 -15.81
CA ALA A 20 -10.77 11.70 -16.36
C ALA A 20 -11.89 10.90 -17.05
N GLN A 21 -11.51 10.04 -17.97
CA GLN A 21 -12.44 9.18 -18.68
C GLN A 21 -13.01 8.09 -17.76
N SER A 22 -12.22 7.63 -16.78
CA SER A 22 -12.64 6.64 -15.79
C SER A 22 -11.95 6.86 -14.46
N ASN A 23 -12.56 6.39 -13.38
CA ASN A 23 -11.99 6.48 -12.04
C ASN A 23 -11.02 5.31 -11.80
N THR A 24 -9.80 5.44 -12.33
CA THR A 24 -8.75 4.44 -12.21
C THR A 24 -8.21 4.37 -10.78
N ASP A 25 -7.42 3.32 -10.48
CA ASP A 25 -6.78 3.16 -9.17
C ASP A 25 -5.84 4.33 -8.83
N ASP A 26 -5.13 4.85 -9.83
CA ASP A 26 -4.25 6.01 -9.65
C ASP A 26 -5.02 7.27 -9.30
N ILE A 27 -6.18 7.48 -9.93
CA ILE A 27 -7.05 8.62 -9.63
C ILE A 27 -7.63 8.49 -8.22
N LYS A 28 -8.08 7.30 -7.84
CA LYS A 28 -8.56 7.04 -6.48
C LYS A 28 -7.49 7.33 -5.44
N ALA A 29 -6.25 6.87 -5.68
CA ALA A 29 -5.13 7.13 -4.78
C ALA A 29 -4.82 8.63 -4.66
N ALA A 30 -4.88 9.38 -5.78
CA ALA A 30 -4.68 10.82 -5.78
C ALA A 30 -5.77 11.55 -4.99
N ILE A 31 -7.03 11.14 -5.13
CA ILE A 31 -8.14 11.70 -4.37
C ILE A 31 -7.96 11.45 -2.88
N GLU A 32 -7.64 10.22 -2.49
CA GLU A 32 -7.38 9.87 -1.09
C GLU A 32 -6.26 10.72 -0.49
N LEU A 33 -5.19 10.92 -1.24
CA LEU A 33 -4.06 11.75 -0.81
C LEU A 33 -4.47 13.21 -0.60
N LEU A 34 -5.25 13.76 -1.51
CA LEU A 34 -5.69 15.15 -1.46
C LEU A 34 -6.77 15.41 -0.42
N GLU A 35 -7.69 14.48 -0.21
CA GLU A 35 -8.79 14.63 0.75
C GLU A 35 -8.37 14.42 2.20
N GLY A 36 -7.52 13.42 2.46
CA GLY A 36 -7.23 12.99 3.82
C GLY A 36 -5.80 13.19 4.27
N GLY A 37 -4.92 13.58 3.36
CA GLY A 37 -3.52 13.59 3.70
C GLY A 37 -3.05 12.19 4.07
N LYS A 38 -2.13 12.11 5.00
CA LYS A 38 -1.53 10.85 5.45
C LYS A 38 -2.44 10.18 6.48
N ARG A 39 -2.89 8.97 6.18
CA ARG A 39 -3.60 8.16 7.15
C ARG A 39 -2.62 7.57 8.16
N LYS A 40 -3.00 7.61 9.43
CA LYS A 40 -2.27 6.95 10.52
C LYS A 40 -3.12 5.81 11.06
N LEU A 41 -2.46 4.70 11.37
CA LEU A 41 -3.09 3.58 12.07
C LEU A 41 -2.42 3.34 13.42
N PRO A 42 -3.21 3.00 14.45
CA PRO A 42 -2.64 2.60 15.73
C PRO A 42 -2.10 1.17 15.63
N LEU A 43 -0.82 1.02 15.91
CA LEU A 43 -0.10 -0.25 15.92
C LEU A 43 0.51 -0.47 17.28
N ILE A 44 0.70 -1.73 17.66
CA ILE A 44 1.18 -2.12 18.97
C ILE A 44 2.60 -2.69 18.85
N LYS A 45 3.49 -2.17 19.68
CA LYS A 45 4.85 -2.70 19.84
C LYS A 45 5.25 -2.59 21.29
N GLU A 46 5.69 -3.73 21.88
CA GLU A 46 6.14 -3.78 23.27
C GLU A 46 5.15 -3.17 24.27
N GLY A 47 3.85 -3.43 24.06
CA GLY A 47 2.78 -2.92 24.92
C GLY A 47 2.42 -1.46 24.73
N GLU A 48 3.07 -0.75 23.83
CA GLU A 48 2.80 0.64 23.50
C GLU A 48 2.05 0.78 22.18
N THR A 49 1.15 1.75 22.10
CA THR A 49 0.45 2.08 20.87
C THR A 49 1.21 3.18 20.14
N HIS A 50 1.60 2.87 18.90
CA HIS A 50 2.28 3.79 18.00
C HIS A 50 1.32 4.19 16.89
N LEU A 51 1.28 5.48 16.54
CA LEU A 51 0.52 5.98 15.41
C LEU A 51 1.45 6.09 14.21
N LEU A 52 1.38 5.14 13.28
CA LEU A 52 2.19 5.13 12.08
C LEU A 52 1.40 5.58 10.86
N GLU A 53 2.04 6.38 10.01
CA GLU A 53 1.50 6.69 8.70
C GLU A 53 1.53 5.45 7.81
N THR A 54 0.44 5.19 7.11
CA THR A 54 0.33 4.01 6.23
C THR A 54 1.35 4.02 5.11
N THR A 55 1.85 5.18 4.72
CA THR A 55 2.94 5.32 3.73
C THR A 55 4.26 4.71 4.19
N ALA A 56 4.43 4.50 5.50
CA ALA A 56 5.63 3.86 6.05
C ALA A 56 5.55 2.33 6.03
N PHE A 57 4.40 1.74 5.73
CA PHE A 57 4.22 0.29 5.71
C PHE A 57 4.88 -0.33 4.49
N TYR A 58 5.63 -1.39 4.70
CA TYR A 58 6.24 -2.18 3.63
C TYR A 58 5.34 -3.35 3.24
N TYR A 59 4.95 -4.16 4.21
CA TYR A 59 4.03 -5.27 4.02
C TYR A 59 3.34 -5.64 5.32
N ILE A 60 2.28 -6.42 5.21
CA ILE A 60 1.47 -6.88 6.33
C ILE A 60 1.29 -8.37 6.20
N GLU A 61 1.50 -9.09 7.27
CA GLU A 61 1.43 -10.56 7.29
C GLU A 61 0.55 -11.05 8.43
N SER A 62 -0.32 -12.01 8.12
CA SER A 62 -1.10 -12.74 9.12
C SER A 62 -0.40 -14.07 9.42
N VAL A 63 -0.06 -14.30 10.68
CA VAL A 63 0.58 -15.52 11.17
C VAL A 63 -0.15 -15.96 12.44
N ASP A 64 -0.65 -17.20 12.47
CA ASP A 64 -1.33 -17.76 13.63
C ASP A 64 -2.45 -16.87 14.19
N LYS A 65 -3.29 -16.35 13.30
CA LYS A 65 -4.41 -15.45 13.60
C LYS A 65 -3.99 -14.09 14.16
N ARG A 66 -2.72 -13.75 14.09
CA ARG A 66 -2.18 -12.44 14.47
C ARG A 66 -1.74 -11.69 13.23
N THR A 67 -1.93 -10.38 13.22
CA THR A 67 -1.59 -9.53 12.08
C THR A 67 -0.43 -8.61 12.44
N PHE A 68 0.62 -8.70 11.65
CA PHE A 68 1.85 -7.92 11.82
C PHE A 68 2.05 -6.95 10.67
N VAL A 69 2.45 -5.73 11.00
CA VAL A 69 2.76 -4.66 10.05
C VAL A 69 4.24 -4.37 10.10
N TYR A 70 4.89 -4.44 8.96
CA TYR A 70 6.33 -4.21 8.84
C TYR A 70 6.60 -2.86 8.19
N SER A 71 7.40 -2.05 8.86
CA SER A 71 7.98 -0.83 8.29
C SER A 71 9.39 -1.15 7.78
N LYS A 72 10.18 -0.12 7.47
CA LYS A 72 11.54 -0.33 6.96
C LYS A 72 12.38 -1.23 7.88
N ASP A 73 12.35 -0.99 9.18
CA ASP A 73 13.21 -1.66 10.16
C ASP A 73 12.45 -2.25 11.35
N ASP A 74 11.15 -2.00 11.45
CA ASP A 74 10.36 -2.38 12.62
C ASP A 74 9.20 -3.32 12.27
N CYS A 75 8.73 -4.02 13.29
CA CYS A 75 7.56 -4.88 13.23
C CYS A 75 6.58 -4.48 14.32
N PHE A 76 5.34 -4.28 13.94
CA PHE A 76 4.24 -3.93 14.84
C PHE A 76 3.13 -4.96 14.72
N GLU A 77 2.23 -4.97 15.69
CA GLU A 77 1.01 -5.79 15.63
C GLU A 77 -0.22 -4.90 15.55
N THR A 78 -1.24 -5.38 14.84
CA THR A 78 -2.56 -4.73 14.79
C THR A 78 -3.64 -5.74 15.11
N LYS A 79 -4.75 -5.25 15.67
CA LYS A 79 -5.95 -6.06 15.91
C LYS A 79 -6.79 -6.23 14.65
N LEU A 80 -6.52 -5.45 13.62
CA LEU A 80 -7.25 -5.53 12.35
C LEU A 80 -6.87 -6.80 11.59
N ARG A 81 -7.85 -7.36 10.89
CA ARG A 81 -7.65 -8.50 10.00
C ARG A 81 -7.21 -8.01 8.62
N LEU A 82 -6.62 -8.90 7.83
CA LEU A 82 -6.17 -8.53 6.47
C LEU A 82 -7.30 -7.99 5.60
N TYR A 83 -8.50 -8.58 5.67
CA TYR A 83 -9.62 -8.10 4.87
C TYR A 83 -10.07 -6.69 5.27
N GLU A 84 -9.98 -6.34 6.56
CA GLU A 84 -10.26 -4.99 7.04
C GLU A 84 -9.21 -4.00 6.55
N LEU A 85 -7.94 -4.42 6.54
CA LEU A 85 -6.83 -3.60 6.05
C LEU A 85 -6.90 -3.38 4.54
N GLU A 86 -7.36 -4.36 3.76
CA GLU A 86 -7.59 -4.19 2.33
C GLU A 86 -8.59 -3.06 2.04
N GLU A 87 -9.63 -2.94 2.87
CA GLU A 87 -10.63 -1.88 2.74
C GLU A 87 -10.13 -0.51 3.24
N THR A 88 -9.24 -0.53 4.23
CA THR A 88 -8.75 0.68 4.90
C THR A 88 -7.55 1.31 4.21
N LEU A 89 -6.62 0.46 3.75
CA LEU A 89 -5.40 0.90 3.06
C LEU A 89 -5.71 1.19 1.59
N GLY A 90 -5.15 2.22 1.03
CA GLY A 90 -5.44 2.67 -0.32
C GLY A 90 -5.03 1.72 -1.45
N ALA A 91 -5.15 2.19 -2.67
CA ALA A 91 -4.97 1.43 -3.90
C ALA A 91 -3.57 0.83 -4.10
N TYR A 92 -2.55 1.31 -3.38
CA TYR A 92 -1.19 0.81 -3.48
C TYR A 92 -0.91 -0.43 -2.63
N PHE A 93 -1.88 -0.89 -1.85
CA PHE A 93 -1.76 -2.09 -1.01
C PHE A 93 -2.53 -3.23 -1.66
N LEU A 94 -1.81 -4.28 -2.03
CA LEU A 94 -2.39 -5.44 -2.71
C LEU A 94 -2.02 -6.75 -2.02
N ARG A 95 -2.95 -7.70 -2.06
CA ARG A 95 -2.69 -9.08 -1.66
C ARG A 95 -1.64 -9.69 -2.58
N VAL A 96 -0.69 -10.38 -2.00
CA VAL A 96 0.33 -11.17 -2.71
C VAL A 96 0.25 -12.65 -2.35
N SER A 97 -0.50 -12.97 -1.31
CA SER A 97 -0.84 -14.32 -0.89
C SER A 97 -2.09 -14.29 -0.02
N LYS A 98 -2.55 -15.47 0.42
CA LYS A 98 -3.68 -15.54 1.35
C LYS A 98 -3.38 -14.86 2.70
N SER A 99 -2.11 -14.72 3.05
CA SER A 99 -1.68 -14.23 4.36
C SER A 99 -0.89 -12.93 4.31
N MET A 100 -0.73 -12.29 3.14
CA MET A 100 0.12 -11.12 3.03
C MET A 100 -0.44 -10.05 2.09
N ILE A 101 -0.27 -8.79 2.50
CA ILE A 101 -0.52 -7.59 1.72
C ILE A 101 0.81 -6.85 1.56
N VAL A 102 1.10 -6.33 0.38
CA VAL A 102 2.32 -5.56 0.12
C VAL A 102 1.98 -4.13 -0.31
N ASN A 103 2.83 -3.19 0.08
CA ASN A 103 2.79 -1.84 -0.44
C ASN A 103 3.59 -1.79 -1.75
N LEU A 104 2.91 -1.60 -2.86
CA LEU A 104 3.53 -1.57 -4.20
C LEU A 104 4.60 -0.49 -4.33
N LYS A 105 4.44 0.63 -3.62
CA LYS A 105 5.43 1.73 -3.63
C LYS A 105 6.75 1.37 -2.96
N LYS A 106 6.78 0.30 -2.18
CA LYS A 106 7.98 -0.19 -1.49
C LYS A 106 8.69 -1.32 -2.23
N ILE A 107 8.19 -1.70 -3.40
CA ILE A 107 8.83 -2.72 -4.24
C ILE A 107 9.94 -2.06 -5.06
N LYS A 108 11.15 -2.60 -4.95
CA LYS A 108 12.31 -2.19 -5.74
C LYS A 108 12.34 -2.89 -7.10
N GLY A 109 11.99 -4.17 -7.14
CA GLY A 109 11.99 -4.96 -8.36
C GLY A 109 11.29 -6.29 -8.18
N VAL A 110 10.99 -6.94 -9.29
CA VAL A 110 10.33 -8.24 -9.30
C VAL A 110 11.03 -9.19 -10.25
N LYS A 111 10.92 -10.48 -9.95
CA LYS A 111 11.51 -11.55 -10.74
C LYS A 111 10.51 -12.72 -10.82
N SER A 112 10.17 -13.14 -12.02
CA SER A 112 9.33 -14.33 -12.22
C SER A 112 10.17 -15.58 -12.09
N ASP A 113 9.60 -16.64 -11.52
CA ASP A 113 10.23 -17.96 -11.48
C ASP A 113 9.52 -18.95 -12.41
N LEU A 114 10.11 -20.14 -12.57
CA LEU A 114 9.58 -21.18 -13.46
C LEU A 114 8.31 -21.85 -12.93
N SER A 115 8.02 -21.69 -11.63
CA SER A 115 6.82 -22.27 -11.01
C SER A 115 5.56 -21.43 -11.22
N GLY A 116 5.68 -20.25 -11.84
CA GLY A 116 4.59 -19.30 -12.02
C GLY A 116 4.40 -18.33 -10.86
N ARG A 117 5.22 -18.45 -9.81
CA ARG A 117 5.30 -17.46 -8.73
C ARG A 117 6.20 -16.30 -9.15
N MET A 118 6.17 -15.23 -8.34
CA MET A 118 7.02 -14.07 -8.55
C MET A 118 7.69 -13.72 -7.22
N GLU A 119 8.93 -13.26 -7.28
CA GLU A 119 9.65 -12.76 -6.12
C GLU A 119 9.76 -11.24 -6.24
N ALA A 120 9.33 -10.53 -5.20
CA ALA A 120 9.50 -9.08 -5.09
C ALA A 120 10.65 -8.78 -4.13
N THR A 121 11.54 -7.89 -4.54
CA THR A 121 12.57 -7.32 -3.67
C THR A 121 12.08 -5.96 -3.22
N MET A 122 11.99 -5.77 -1.91
CA MET A 122 11.55 -4.52 -1.31
C MET A 122 12.70 -3.51 -1.23
N LEU A 123 12.37 -2.24 -1.02
CA LEU A 123 13.37 -1.16 -0.91
C LEU A 123 14.36 -1.37 0.24
N ASN A 124 13.98 -2.12 1.27
CA ASN A 124 14.88 -2.47 2.40
C ASN A 124 15.69 -3.75 2.16
N GLY A 125 15.59 -4.35 0.97
CA GLY A 125 16.31 -5.57 0.61
C GLY A 125 15.61 -6.88 0.93
N GLU A 126 14.49 -6.86 1.64
CA GLU A 126 13.72 -8.07 1.93
C GLU A 126 13.08 -8.62 0.67
N LYS A 127 12.93 -9.94 0.61
CA LYS A 127 12.32 -10.65 -0.51
C LYS A 127 10.98 -11.24 -0.10
N ILE A 128 9.97 -11.02 -0.93
CA ILE A 128 8.61 -11.50 -0.71
C ILE A 128 8.17 -12.33 -1.90
N VAL A 129 7.56 -13.48 -1.61
CA VAL A 129 7.02 -14.36 -2.66
C VAL A 129 5.58 -13.97 -2.95
N ILE A 130 5.30 -13.71 -4.22
CA ILE A 130 3.96 -13.46 -4.73
C ILE A 130 3.41 -14.79 -5.25
N SER A 131 2.31 -15.25 -4.65
CA SER A 131 1.66 -16.50 -5.03
C SER A 131 1.09 -16.43 -6.46
N ARG A 132 1.08 -17.56 -7.15
CA ARG A 132 0.66 -17.65 -8.57
C ARG A 132 -0.68 -16.96 -8.85
N SER A 133 -1.67 -17.14 -8.01
CA SER A 133 -3.00 -16.55 -8.19
C SER A 133 -3.04 -15.02 -8.10
N TYR A 134 -2.00 -14.40 -7.56
CA TYR A 134 -1.91 -12.95 -7.41
C TYR A 134 -0.95 -12.29 -8.41
N VAL A 135 -0.16 -13.06 -9.13
CA VAL A 135 0.86 -12.54 -10.07
C VAL A 135 0.26 -11.68 -11.17
N LYS A 136 -0.88 -12.11 -11.75
CA LYS A 136 -1.54 -11.38 -12.84
C LYS A 136 -1.91 -9.96 -12.43
N GLU A 137 -2.52 -9.79 -11.25
CA GLU A 137 -2.93 -8.49 -10.73
C GLU A 137 -1.72 -7.61 -10.40
N ILE A 138 -0.68 -8.19 -9.80
CA ILE A 138 0.55 -7.45 -9.51
C ILE A 138 1.21 -6.96 -10.81
N LYS A 139 1.32 -7.81 -11.83
CA LYS A 139 1.85 -7.39 -13.13
C LYS A 139 1.05 -6.25 -13.73
N ARG A 140 -0.28 -6.35 -13.69
CA ARG A 140 -1.16 -5.30 -14.19
C ARG A 140 -0.89 -3.97 -13.49
N ARG A 141 -0.77 -3.99 -12.16
CA ARG A 141 -0.55 -2.79 -11.35
C ARG A 141 0.85 -2.21 -11.53
N LEU A 142 1.85 -3.02 -11.85
CA LEU A 142 3.22 -2.58 -12.11
C LEU A 142 3.49 -2.30 -13.60
N ASP A 143 2.48 -2.40 -14.46
CA ASP A 143 2.59 -2.21 -15.92
C ASP A 143 3.56 -3.19 -16.59
N LEU A 144 3.51 -4.43 -16.17
CA LEU A 144 4.35 -5.51 -16.72
C LEU A 144 3.59 -6.44 -17.66
#